data_4a77d99ac96663652ab4c8a3466d06a0
#
_entry.id   4a77d99ac96663652ab4c8a3466d06a0
#
_cell.length_a   1.000
_cell.length_b   1.000
_cell.length_c   1.000
_cell.angle_alpha   90.00
_cell.angle_beta   90.00
_cell.angle_gamma   90.00
#
_symmetry.space_group_name_H-M   'P 1'
#
loop_
_entity.id
_entity.type
_entity.pdbx_description
1 polymer ?
#
loop_
_entity_poly.entity_id
_entity_poly.type
_entity_poly.pdbx_seq_one_letter_code
_entity_poly.pdbx_strand_id
1 'polypeptide(L)'
;MFVFQQILFSFETKHDYMKRVGQLSILITFAICVFIAIGCHRKTIVESESANIIETIKIDSSLFQVGPCEPSICISPINTDIVVAGSILDKFYFSQDGGKTWNISRLKSTHGVYGDPVIRMDSNNNIYYAHLANPTGRAYQDEEFLNKIVVQKSTDLGKTWNNGTYPECDSIKDHDKQWLYIPDGTNEVLMSWTEFDKYASKDTKDRSRILFSISDDGAETWSPAVAISDLEGDCIDGDLTTEGALPIKTADGSIYVSWSFDSKIYLDKSSDGGKTWGVDKVIATQPGGWTFDVPAIGRCNGMPIIDSDSSNGSHKGTMYINWADQRNGVEDTDIWLAKSTDNGESWSDPIRVNDDAPGKHQFFSWMDVDPSTGYIYIVFYDRRAYDDAQTDVYLAYSKDGGQTFINQKISEKPFTPNTNVFFGDYNDISAVNGIIRPVWTVANGG
;
A
#
# COMPACT_ATOMS: atom_id res chain seq x y z
N MET A 1 9.98 -16.16 14.36
CA MET A 1 8.81 -15.47 14.98
C MET A 1 8.40 -14.35 14.06
N PHE A 2 7.17 -14.35 13.59
CA PHE A 2 6.61 -13.22 12.86
C PHE A 2 6.14 -12.13 13.82
N VAL A 3 6.34 -10.89 13.46
CA VAL A 3 5.84 -9.74 14.21
C VAL A 3 5.27 -8.75 13.19
N PHE A 4 4.04 -8.35 13.40
CA PHE A 4 3.32 -7.36 12.63
C PHE A 4 3.46 -6.02 13.35
N GLN A 5 4.02 -5.02 12.71
CA GLN A 5 4.39 -3.74 13.32
C GLN A 5 3.92 -2.57 12.47
N GLN A 6 3.69 -1.47 13.14
CA GLN A 6 3.47 -0.14 12.55
C GLN A 6 4.22 0.93 13.33
N ILE A 7 4.32 2.12 12.79
CA ILE A 7 4.68 3.33 13.55
C ILE A 7 3.53 4.34 13.57
N LEU A 8 3.56 5.17 14.61
CA LEU A 8 2.77 6.38 14.69
C LEU A 8 3.64 7.54 14.21
N PHE A 9 3.33 8.06 13.02
CA PHE A 9 4.04 9.18 12.44
C PHE A 9 3.05 10.28 12.07
N SER A 10 3.36 11.52 12.40
CA SER A 10 2.50 12.65 12.05
C SER A 10 3.31 13.92 11.88
N PHE A 11 2.90 14.77 10.95
CA PHE A 11 3.35 16.16 10.87
C PHE A 11 2.35 17.05 11.60
N GLU A 12 2.83 17.93 12.50
CA GLU A 12 1.96 18.96 13.10
C GLU A 12 1.44 19.89 12.00
N THR A 13 0.12 19.98 11.85
CA THR A 13 -0.48 20.96 10.96
C THR A 13 -0.40 22.36 11.59
N LYS A 14 -0.37 23.40 10.75
CA LYS A 14 -0.38 24.81 11.21
C LYS A 14 -1.55 25.10 12.15
N HIS A 15 -2.63 24.35 12.05
CA HIS A 15 -3.83 24.47 12.88
C HIS A 15 -3.61 23.95 14.33
N ASP A 16 -2.91 22.84 14.50
CA ASP A 16 -2.61 22.25 15.81
C ASP A 16 -1.57 23.09 16.55
N TYR A 17 -0.60 23.63 15.85
CA TYR A 17 0.34 24.61 16.38
C TYR A 17 -0.38 25.86 16.93
N MET A 18 -1.34 26.41 16.17
CA MET A 18 -2.12 27.58 16.60
C MET A 18 -3.03 27.28 17.80
N LYS A 19 -3.59 26.07 17.92
CA LYS A 19 -4.36 25.64 19.10
C LYS A 19 -3.48 25.55 20.35
N ARG A 20 -2.28 24.98 20.27
CA ARG A 20 -1.33 24.89 21.39
C ARG A 20 -0.81 26.27 21.79
N VAL A 21 -0.47 27.12 20.84
CA VAL A 21 -0.06 28.51 21.11
C VAL A 21 -1.20 29.32 21.73
N GLY A 22 -2.45 29.12 21.28
CA GLY A 22 -3.65 29.74 21.89
C GLY A 22 -3.87 29.31 23.35
N GLN A 23 -3.69 28.03 23.65
CA GLN A 23 -3.81 27.53 25.05
C GLN A 23 -2.65 28.00 25.94
N LEU A 24 -1.42 28.10 25.42
CA LEU A 24 -0.30 28.64 26.18
C LEU A 24 -0.44 30.16 26.42
N SER A 25 -1.00 30.91 25.45
CA SER A 25 -1.25 32.35 25.59
C SER A 25 -2.30 32.66 26.67
N ILE A 26 -3.30 31.80 26.86
CA ILE A 26 -4.33 31.96 27.91
C ILE A 26 -3.74 31.72 29.31
N LEU A 27 -2.75 30.83 29.46
CA LEU A 27 -2.04 30.57 30.72
C LEU A 27 -1.00 31.66 31.07
N ILE A 28 -0.43 32.33 30.07
CA ILE A 28 0.60 33.39 30.26
C ILE A 28 -0.06 34.75 30.54
N THR A 29 -1.26 35.01 30.07
CA THR A 29 -1.95 36.30 30.29
C THR A 29 -2.35 36.52 31.75
N PHE A 30 -2.36 35.50 32.59
CA PHE A 30 -2.62 35.63 34.06
C PHE A 30 -1.34 35.89 34.89
N ALA A 31 -0.14 35.88 34.31
CA ALA A 31 1.15 36.00 34.99
C ALA A 31 1.95 37.27 34.67
N ILE A 32 1.51 38.15 33.77
CA ILE A 32 2.26 39.34 33.35
C ILE A 32 1.49 40.61 33.58
N CYS A 33 1.39 40.98 34.85
CA CYS A 33 1.07 42.34 35.30
C CYS A 33 2.19 42.93 36.17
N VAL A 34 3.43 42.49 36.07
CA VAL A 34 4.57 43.16 36.71
C VAL A 34 5.82 42.96 35.87
N PHE A 35 6.40 44.03 35.40
CA PHE A 35 7.69 44.30 34.81
C PHE A 35 7.64 44.81 33.37
N ILE A 36 7.56 46.14 33.27
CA ILE A 36 8.04 46.92 32.13
C ILE A 36 9.45 47.42 32.49
N ALA A 37 10.46 47.09 31.77
CA ALA A 37 11.48 47.94 31.17
C ALA A 37 12.73 47.17 30.72
N ILE A 38 13.23 47.56 29.53
CA ILE A 38 14.63 47.47 29.01
C ILE A 38 14.96 46.20 28.20
N GLY A 39 15.25 46.44 26.93
CA GLY A 39 16.19 45.67 26.12
C GLY A 39 15.62 45.05 24.82
N CYS A 40 15.63 45.85 23.75
CA CYS A 40 15.42 45.38 22.37
C CYS A 40 16.56 44.48 21.94
N HIS A 41 16.45 43.15 22.09
CA HIS A 41 17.27 42.19 21.35
C HIS A 41 16.33 41.33 20.51
N ARG A 42 16.44 41.50 19.19
CA ARG A 42 15.86 40.57 18.23
C ARG A 42 16.52 39.22 18.45
N LYS A 43 15.86 38.33 19.20
CA LYS A 43 16.12 36.90 19.15
C LYS A 43 15.53 36.38 17.85
N THR A 44 16.36 35.98 16.94
CA THR A 44 15.95 35.07 15.85
C THR A 44 15.37 33.82 16.52
N ILE A 45 14.08 33.63 16.41
CA ILE A 45 13.47 32.37 16.79
C ILE A 45 13.95 31.38 15.73
N VAL A 46 14.92 30.56 16.11
CA VAL A 46 15.19 29.32 15.38
C VAL A 46 13.94 28.48 15.61
N GLU A 47 13.13 28.32 14.58
CA GLU A 47 12.07 27.32 14.59
C GLU A 47 12.74 25.98 14.92
N SER A 48 12.50 25.47 16.12
CA SER A 48 12.80 24.08 16.42
C SER A 48 11.82 23.26 15.59
N GLU A 49 12.31 22.51 14.60
CA GLU A 49 11.53 21.44 14.00
C GLU A 49 10.92 20.63 15.14
N SER A 50 9.60 20.53 15.17
CA SER A 50 8.92 19.68 16.12
C SER A 50 9.44 18.25 15.87
N ALA A 51 10.03 17.65 16.91
CA ALA A 51 10.55 16.30 16.79
C ALA A 51 9.38 15.38 16.37
N ASN A 52 9.51 14.72 15.22
CA ASN A 52 8.56 13.71 14.78
C ASN A 52 8.51 12.61 15.85
N ILE A 53 7.34 12.38 16.43
CA ILE A 53 7.17 11.27 17.36
C ILE A 53 7.12 10.00 16.55
N ILE A 54 8.14 9.17 16.67
CA ILE A 54 8.19 7.82 16.10
C ILE A 54 8.02 6.85 17.25
N GLU A 55 6.93 6.11 17.21
CA GLU A 55 6.65 5.04 18.16
C GLU A 55 6.29 3.77 17.39
N THR A 56 7.09 2.71 17.55
CA THR A 56 6.83 1.42 16.93
C THR A 56 5.85 0.61 17.78
N ILE A 57 4.72 0.24 17.21
CA ILE A 57 3.67 -0.56 17.86
C ILE A 57 3.69 -1.96 17.27
N LYS A 58 3.83 -2.96 18.13
CA LYS A 58 3.60 -4.35 17.75
C LYS A 58 2.10 -4.63 17.75
N ILE A 59 1.53 -4.92 16.58
CA ILE A 59 0.12 -5.25 16.42
C ILE A 59 -0.16 -6.70 16.79
N ASP A 60 0.63 -7.64 16.24
CA ASP A 60 0.44 -9.08 16.43
C ASP A 60 1.78 -9.84 16.36
N SER A 61 1.77 -11.11 16.72
CA SER A 61 2.92 -11.99 16.54
C SER A 61 2.51 -13.47 16.52
N SER A 62 3.24 -14.28 15.77
CA SER A 62 3.05 -15.73 15.70
C SER A 62 4.40 -16.47 15.76
N LEU A 63 4.40 -17.64 16.38
CA LEU A 63 5.51 -18.59 16.37
C LEU A 63 5.36 -19.62 15.23
N PHE A 64 4.23 -19.65 14.54
CA PHE A 64 3.99 -20.58 13.43
C PHE A 64 4.65 -20.06 12.14
N GLN A 65 4.92 -20.99 11.21
CA GLN A 65 5.52 -20.67 9.90
C GLN A 65 4.61 -19.80 9.02
N VAL A 66 3.30 -19.88 9.24
CA VAL A 66 2.32 -18.97 8.63
C VAL A 66 2.00 -17.91 9.68
N GLY A 67 2.70 -16.79 9.60
CA GLY A 67 2.57 -15.67 10.54
C GLY A 67 1.70 -14.56 9.99
N PRO A 68 1.47 -13.48 10.75
CA PRO A 68 0.88 -12.27 10.20
C PRO A 68 1.89 -11.62 9.24
N CYS A 69 1.75 -11.88 7.94
CA CYS A 69 2.48 -11.21 6.87
C CYS A 69 1.48 -10.77 5.78
N GLU A 70 1.96 -10.15 4.71
CA GLU A 70 1.12 -9.50 3.71
C GLU A 70 0.12 -8.53 4.35
N PRO A 71 0.64 -7.50 5.03
CA PRO A 71 -0.21 -6.57 5.73
C PRO A 71 -0.92 -5.61 4.80
N SER A 72 -2.18 -5.26 5.11
CA SER A 72 -2.86 -4.11 4.52
C SER A 72 -3.42 -3.22 5.63
N ILE A 73 -3.39 -1.89 5.45
CA ILE A 73 -3.80 -0.92 6.46
C ILE A 73 -4.60 0.22 5.82
N CYS A 74 -5.57 0.74 6.56
CA CYS A 74 -6.32 1.92 6.16
C CYS A 74 -6.67 2.79 7.38
N ILE A 75 -6.35 4.08 7.30
CA ILE A 75 -6.84 5.11 8.22
C ILE A 75 -8.19 5.57 7.71
N SER A 76 -9.15 5.77 8.61
CA SER A 76 -10.44 6.37 8.24
C SER A 76 -10.24 7.76 7.63
N PRO A 77 -10.83 8.06 6.46
CA PRO A 77 -10.72 9.37 5.83
C PRO A 77 -11.38 10.51 6.63
N ILE A 78 -12.28 10.17 7.56
CA ILE A 78 -13.05 11.14 8.35
C ILE A 78 -12.68 11.18 9.84
N ASN A 79 -11.97 10.17 10.36
CA ASN A 79 -11.54 10.12 11.76
C ASN A 79 -10.24 9.32 11.90
N THR A 80 -9.12 9.99 11.99
CA THR A 80 -7.78 9.37 12.05
C THR A 80 -7.50 8.56 13.32
N ASP A 81 -8.38 8.59 14.33
CA ASP A 81 -8.31 7.67 15.47
C ASP A 81 -8.79 6.26 15.09
N ILE A 82 -9.58 6.12 14.03
CA ILE A 82 -10.03 4.82 13.51
C ILE A 82 -9.02 4.34 12.49
N VAL A 83 -8.40 3.19 12.77
CA VAL A 83 -7.45 2.52 11.88
C VAL A 83 -7.81 1.04 11.82
N VAL A 84 -7.81 0.49 10.62
CA VAL A 84 -8.04 -0.94 10.37
C VAL A 84 -6.87 -1.55 9.63
N ALA A 85 -6.62 -2.84 9.87
CA ALA A 85 -5.59 -3.58 9.15
C ALA A 85 -6.02 -5.03 8.92
N GLY A 86 -5.40 -5.66 7.92
CA GLY A 86 -5.52 -7.08 7.60
C GLY A 86 -4.16 -7.75 7.55
N SER A 87 -4.12 -9.06 7.74
CA SER A 87 -2.96 -9.91 7.42
C SER A 87 -3.41 -11.33 7.10
N ILE A 88 -2.54 -12.09 6.46
CA ILE A 88 -2.86 -13.50 6.17
C ILE A 88 -3.14 -14.29 7.45
N LEU A 89 -3.99 -15.36 7.42
CA LEU A 89 -4.86 -15.70 6.29
C LEU A 89 -6.16 -14.90 6.31
N ASP A 90 -6.72 -14.67 7.50
CA ASP A 90 -8.08 -14.21 7.77
C ASP A 90 -8.14 -13.18 8.91
N LYS A 91 -7.02 -12.57 9.27
CA LYS A 91 -6.94 -11.67 10.42
C LYS A 91 -7.43 -10.27 10.07
N PHE A 92 -8.23 -9.72 10.96
CA PHE A 92 -8.68 -8.35 10.96
C PHE A 92 -8.29 -7.67 12.27
N TYR A 93 -7.75 -6.47 12.16
CA TYR A 93 -7.28 -5.65 13.27
C TYR A 93 -8.01 -4.32 13.27
N PHE A 94 -8.40 -3.86 14.45
CA PHE A 94 -9.16 -2.64 14.63
C PHE A 94 -8.63 -1.80 15.80
N SER A 95 -8.38 -0.52 15.54
CA SER A 95 -7.98 0.48 16.51
C SER A 95 -8.94 1.67 16.52
N GLN A 96 -9.15 2.27 17.71
CA GLN A 96 -9.95 3.48 17.92
C GLN A 96 -9.13 4.61 18.59
N ASP A 97 -7.83 4.45 18.67
CA ASP A 97 -6.92 5.40 19.33
C ASP A 97 -5.73 5.77 18.43
N GLY A 98 -5.95 5.73 17.11
CA GLY A 98 -4.95 6.07 16.11
C GLY A 98 -3.87 5.01 15.94
N GLY A 99 -4.16 3.74 16.27
CA GLY A 99 -3.23 2.62 16.11
C GLY A 99 -2.37 2.36 17.34
N LYS A 100 -2.65 2.97 18.50
CA LYS A 100 -1.90 2.72 19.75
C LYS A 100 -2.24 1.38 20.36
N THR A 101 -3.52 1.00 20.31
CA THR A 101 -4.01 -0.31 20.77
C THR A 101 -4.87 -0.98 19.70
N TRP A 102 -4.87 -2.31 19.69
CA TRP A 102 -5.50 -3.10 18.64
C TRP A 102 -6.37 -4.23 19.21
N ASN A 103 -7.56 -4.36 18.63
CA ASN A 103 -8.40 -5.54 18.78
C ASN A 103 -8.18 -6.45 17.57
N ILE A 104 -8.09 -7.76 17.81
CA ILE A 104 -7.82 -8.75 16.78
C ILE A 104 -9.04 -9.67 16.66
N SER A 105 -9.50 -9.89 15.45
CA SER A 105 -10.54 -10.85 15.11
C SER A 105 -10.21 -11.61 13.83
N ARG A 106 -11.08 -12.53 13.41
CA ARG A 106 -10.93 -13.32 12.19
C ARG A 106 -12.17 -13.18 11.33
N LEU A 107 -11.97 -12.98 10.04
CA LEU A 107 -13.07 -13.03 9.08
C LEU A 107 -13.58 -14.44 8.90
N LYS A 108 -14.84 -14.53 8.51
CA LYS A 108 -15.49 -15.79 8.12
C LYS A 108 -16.37 -15.53 6.91
N SER A 109 -16.32 -16.43 5.95
CA SER A 109 -17.14 -16.43 4.75
C SER A 109 -17.43 -17.87 4.34
N THR A 110 -18.57 -18.13 3.74
CA THR A 110 -18.86 -19.45 3.10
C THR A 110 -17.99 -19.67 1.87
N HIS A 111 -17.37 -18.61 1.33
CA HIS A 111 -16.38 -18.69 0.26
C HIS A 111 -14.97 -19.04 0.78
N GLY A 112 -14.81 -19.18 2.11
CA GLY A 112 -13.49 -19.24 2.75
C GLY A 112 -12.78 -17.88 2.77
N VAL A 113 -11.69 -17.78 3.53
CA VAL A 113 -10.81 -16.60 3.58
C VAL A 113 -9.36 -17.10 3.53
N TYR A 114 -8.61 -16.73 2.50
CA TYR A 114 -7.28 -17.33 2.25
C TYR A 114 -6.20 -16.30 1.89
N GLY A 115 -6.03 -15.26 2.67
CA GLY A 115 -4.89 -14.36 2.48
C GLY A 115 -5.08 -13.30 1.40
N ASP A 116 -3.97 -12.69 1.03
CA ASP A 116 -3.85 -11.53 0.16
C ASP A 116 -4.81 -10.40 0.57
N PRO A 117 -4.81 -10.02 1.87
CA PRO A 117 -5.79 -9.08 2.37
C PRO A 117 -5.58 -7.70 1.77
N VAL A 118 -6.64 -7.11 1.25
CA VAL A 118 -6.67 -5.68 0.93
C VAL A 118 -7.80 -5.03 1.69
N ILE A 119 -7.49 -4.04 2.54
CA ILE A 119 -8.47 -3.36 3.36
C ILE A 119 -8.54 -1.89 3.00
N ARG A 120 -9.76 -1.39 2.78
CA ARG A 120 -10.02 0.03 2.50
C ARG A 120 -11.28 0.48 3.24
N MET A 121 -11.40 1.79 3.44
CA MET A 121 -12.55 2.42 4.09
C MET A 121 -13.09 3.54 3.22
N ASP A 122 -14.42 3.70 3.21
CA ASP A 122 -15.07 4.85 2.59
C ASP A 122 -15.29 6.00 3.59
N SER A 123 -15.81 7.13 3.11
CA SER A 123 -16.13 8.32 3.91
C SER A 123 -17.31 8.14 4.89
N ASN A 124 -17.96 6.98 4.90
CA ASN A 124 -18.97 6.59 5.88
C ASN A 124 -18.42 5.62 6.95
N ASN A 125 -17.11 5.32 6.91
CA ASN A 125 -16.47 4.28 7.72
C ASN A 125 -16.98 2.85 7.43
N ASN A 126 -17.56 2.60 6.27
CA ASN A 126 -17.72 1.24 5.82
C ASN A 126 -16.34 0.64 5.52
N ILE A 127 -16.10 -0.56 5.97
CA ILE A 127 -14.84 -1.28 5.77
C ILE A 127 -15.06 -2.34 4.69
N TYR A 128 -14.17 -2.37 3.72
CA TYR A 128 -14.12 -3.35 2.65
C TYR A 128 -12.85 -4.18 2.81
N TYR A 129 -13.02 -5.50 2.81
CA TYR A 129 -11.91 -6.44 2.97
C TYR A 129 -11.95 -7.45 1.81
N ALA A 130 -11.02 -7.31 0.86
CA ALA A 130 -10.85 -8.28 -0.21
C ALA A 130 -9.93 -9.42 0.23
N HIS A 131 -10.24 -10.63 -0.25
CA HIS A 131 -9.47 -11.83 0.06
C HIS A 131 -9.66 -12.91 -1.01
N LEU A 132 -8.75 -13.87 -1.06
CA LEU A 132 -8.85 -15.06 -1.91
C LEU A 132 -9.89 -16.05 -1.39
N ALA A 133 -10.51 -16.81 -2.30
CA ALA A 133 -11.49 -17.84 -1.96
C ALA A 133 -10.81 -19.18 -1.61
N ASN A 134 -11.36 -19.86 -0.60
CA ASN A 134 -10.96 -21.22 -0.19
C ASN A 134 -12.14 -21.91 0.50
N PRO A 135 -13.24 -22.21 -0.21
CA PRO A 135 -14.52 -22.57 0.40
C PRO A 135 -14.47 -23.85 1.23
N THR A 136 -13.66 -24.81 0.85
CA THR A 136 -13.53 -26.10 1.58
C THR A 136 -12.41 -26.12 2.61
N GLY A 137 -11.55 -25.09 2.62
CA GLY A 137 -10.37 -25.03 3.48
C GLY A 137 -9.23 -25.98 3.06
N ARG A 138 -9.32 -26.62 1.89
CA ARG A 138 -8.33 -27.60 1.42
C ARG A 138 -7.26 -27.00 0.50
N ALA A 139 -7.34 -25.71 0.20
CA ALA A 139 -6.41 -24.98 -0.70
C ALA A 139 -6.22 -25.72 -2.03
N TYR A 140 -5.01 -25.87 -2.52
CA TYR A 140 -4.66 -26.52 -3.80
C TYR A 140 -5.20 -27.95 -4.02
N GLN A 141 -5.87 -28.54 -3.03
CA GLN A 141 -6.55 -29.83 -3.17
C GLN A 141 -8.02 -29.70 -3.59
N ASP A 142 -8.45 -28.49 -3.88
CA ASP A 142 -9.82 -28.14 -4.20
C ASP A 142 -9.89 -27.35 -5.50
N GLU A 143 -10.75 -27.76 -6.42
CA GLU A 143 -10.97 -27.07 -7.70
C GLU A 143 -11.65 -25.70 -7.52
N GLU A 144 -12.27 -25.44 -6.39
CA GLU A 144 -12.87 -24.13 -6.06
C GLU A 144 -11.88 -23.18 -5.35
N PHE A 145 -10.64 -23.61 -5.12
CA PHE A 145 -9.58 -22.76 -4.56
C PHE A 145 -9.16 -21.68 -5.58
N LEU A 146 -9.03 -20.42 -5.16
CA LEU A 146 -8.73 -19.25 -5.98
C LEU A 146 -9.76 -18.96 -7.10
N ASN A 147 -10.91 -19.60 -7.13
CA ASN A 147 -11.89 -19.44 -8.21
C ASN A 147 -12.59 -18.07 -8.25
N LYS A 148 -12.30 -17.18 -7.33
CA LYS A 148 -12.80 -15.78 -7.25
C LYS A 148 -12.09 -14.95 -6.20
N ILE A 149 -12.15 -13.63 -6.36
CA ILE A 149 -11.81 -12.66 -5.33
C ILE A 149 -13.10 -12.26 -4.61
N VAL A 150 -13.12 -12.33 -3.28
CA VAL A 150 -14.29 -12.02 -2.46
C VAL A 150 -14.05 -10.70 -1.71
N VAL A 151 -15.03 -9.80 -1.73
CA VAL A 151 -15.02 -8.56 -0.95
C VAL A 151 -16.09 -8.61 0.11
N GLN A 152 -15.68 -8.71 1.38
CA GLN A 152 -16.57 -8.60 2.53
C GLN A 152 -16.69 -7.15 2.98
N LYS A 153 -17.89 -6.75 3.44
CA LYS A 153 -18.19 -5.41 3.93
C LYS A 153 -18.64 -5.44 5.38
N SER A 154 -18.18 -4.47 6.15
CA SER A 154 -18.68 -4.16 7.48
C SER A 154 -19.13 -2.70 7.54
N THR A 155 -20.30 -2.44 8.12
CA THR A 155 -20.86 -1.10 8.35
C THR A 155 -20.88 -0.71 9.83
N ASP A 156 -20.27 -1.52 10.70
CA ASP A 156 -20.26 -1.36 12.15
C ASP A 156 -18.85 -1.44 12.75
N LEU A 157 -17.85 -1.01 11.95
CA LEU A 157 -16.45 -0.96 12.34
C LEU A 157 -15.85 -2.35 12.63
N GLY A 158 -16.19 -3.33 11.79
CA GLY A 158 -15.63 -4.69 11.85
C GLY A 158 -16.23 -5.58 12.93
N LYS A 159 -17.33 -5.18 13.60
CA LYS A 159 -18.02 -6.04 14.57
C LYS A 159 -18.78 -7.17 13.89
N THR A 160 -19.42 -6.86 12.76
CA THR A 160 -20.08 -7.85 11.89
C THR A 160 -19.68 -7.65 10.43
N TRP A 161 -19.69 -8.73 9.67
CA TRP A 161 -19.32 -8.77 8.26
C TRP A 161 -20.41 -9.48 7.48
N ASN A 162 -20.68 -9.00 6.25
CA ASN A 162 -21.49 -9.78 5.31
C ASN A 162 -20.69 -11.03 4.85
N ASN A 163 -21.34 -11.90 4.06
CA ASN A 163 -20.67 -13.10 3.55
C ASN A 163 -19.66 -12.81 2.43
N GLY A 164 -19.67 -11.58 1.91
CA GLY A 164 -18.88 -11.14 0.77
C GLY A 164 -19.59 -11.31 -0.57
N THR A 165 -19.22 -10.45 -1.50
CA THR A 165 -19.66 -10.44 -2.89
C THR A 165 -18.43 -10.48 -3.80
N TYR A 166 -18.61 -10.74 -5.08
CA TYR A 166 -17.54 -10.86 -6.05
C TYR A 166 -18.05 -10.54 -7.46
N PRO A 167 -17.18 -10.05 -8.38
CA PRO A 167 -17.52 -9.90 -9.79
C PRO A 167 -17.87 -11.23 -10.44
N GLU A 168 -18.76 -11.21 -11.43
CA GLU A 168 -18.93 -12.35 -12.32
C GLU A 168 -17.66 -12.54 -13.16
N CYS A 169 -16.98 -13.66 -13.00
CA CYS A 169 -15.75 -14.07 -13.67
C CYS A 169 -15.78 -15.56 -13.99
N ASP A 170 -14.81 -16.04 -14.76
CA ASP A 170 -14.71 -17.46 -15.11
C ASP A 170 -14.27 -18.29 -13.89
N SER A 171 -15.20 -19.03 -13.29
CA SER A 171 -14.98 -19.78 -12.06
C SER A 171 -14.13 -21.05 -12.21
N ILE A 172 -13.73 -21.42 -13.43
CA ILE A 172 -12.78 -22.52 -13.67
C ILE A 172 -11.33 -22.04 -13.73
N LYS A 173 -11.12 -20.73 -13.67
CA LYS A 173 -9.83 -20.09 -13.64
C LYS A 173 -9.45 -19.70 -12.22
N ASP A 174 -8.17 -19.43 -12.02
CA ASP A 174 -7.64 -18.99 -10.74
C ASP A 174 -7.46 -17.47 -10.73
N HIS A 175 -7.71 -16.83 -9.60
CA HIS A 175 -7.66 -15.37 -9.41
C HIS A 175 -6.77 -15.04 -8.22
N ASP A 176 -5.84 -14.08 -8.38
CA ASP A 176 -4.85 -13.73 -7.36
C ASP A 176 -4.45 -12.23 -7.45
N LYS A 177 -3.75 -11.72 -6.44
CA LYS A 177 -3.14 -10.37 -6.39
C LYS A 177 -4.13 -9.23 -6.66
N GLN A 178 -5.27 -9.26 -5.98
CA GLN A 178 -6.29 -8.21 -6.08
C GLN A 178 -5.90 -6.95 -5.33
N TRP A 179 -6.32 -5.79 -5.85
CA TRP A 179 -6.25 -4.50 -5.17
C TRP A 179 -7.56 -3.76 -5.27
N LEU A 180 -7.89 -3.01 -4.19
CA LEU A 180 -9.07 -2.15 -4.11
C LEU A 180 -8.67 -0.68 -4.11
N TYR A 181 -9.46 0.13 -4.77
CA TYR A 181 -9.44 1.58 -4.65
C TYR A 181 -10.86 2.12 -4.42
N ILE A 182 -11.01 3.04 -3.47
CA ILE A 182 -12.30 3.68 -3.15
C ILE A 182 -12.14 5.17 -3.34
N PRO A 183 -12.76 5.77 -4.38
CA PRO A 183 -12.71 7.21 -4.59
C PRO A 183 -13.42 7.96 -3.46
N ASP A 184 -12.82 9.03 -2.96
CA ASP A 184 -13.35 9.83 -1.88
C ASP A 184 -14.78 10.34 -2.15
N GLY A 185 -15.65 10.23 -1.15
CA GLY A 185 -17.01 10.74 -1.19
C GLY A 185 -17.97 9.98 -2.11
N THR A 186 -17.58 8.81 -2.58
CA THR A 186 -18.41 7.93 -3.43
C THR A 186 -18.76 6.62 -2.73
N ASN A 187 -19.65 5.82 -3.34
CA ASN A 187 -19.89 4.43 -2.99
C ASN A 187 -19.22 3.46 -3.98
N GLU A 188 -18.37 4.00 -4.85
CA GLU A 188 -17.66 3.19 -5.83
C GLU A 188 -16.56 2.38 -5.15
N VAL A 189 -16.41 1.14 -5.57
CA VAL A 189 -15.29 0.26 -5.22
C VAL A 189 -14.71 -0.30 -6.51
N LEU A 190 -13.47 0.07 -6.81
CA LEU A 190 -12.74 -0.42 -7.96
C LEU A 190 -11.90 -1.62 -7.54
N MET A 191 -11.82 -2.64 -8.38
CA MET A 191 -10.98 -3.81 -8.14
C MET A 191 -10.27 -4.22 -9.43
N SER A 192 -8.97 -4.46 -9.33
CA SER A 192 -8.16 -5.11 -10.38
C SER A 192 -7.40 -6.28 -9.78
N TRP A 193 -7.10 -7.31 -10.61
CA TRP A 193 -6.42 -8.52 -10.18
C TRP A 193 -5.84 -9.28 -11.37
N THR A 194 -5.03 -10.28 -11.10
CA THR A 194 -4.56 -11.26 -12.11
C THR A 194 -5.51 -12.45 -12.19
N GLU A 195 -5.94 -12.79 -13.39
CA GLU A 195 -6.59 -14.05 -13.73
C GLU A 195 -5.57 -14.98 -14.39
N PHE A 196 -5.52 -16.22 -13.95
CA PHE A 196 -4.73 -17.30 -14.51
C PHE A 196 -5.65 -18.35 -15.14
N ASP A 197 -5.34 -18.85 -16.32
CA ASP A 197 -6.01 -20.05 -16.81
C ASP A 197 -5.84 -21.21 -15.82
N LYS A 198 -4.65 -21.29 -15.17
CA LYS A 198 -4.36 -22.12 -14.02
C LYS A 198 -3.11 -21.62 -13.31
N TYR A 199 -3.22 -21.28 -12.01
CA TYR A 199 -2.12 -20.78 -11.20
C TYR A 199 -0.96 -21.79 -11.14
N ALA A 200 0.27 -21.29 -11.29
CA ALA A 200 1.52 -22.05 -11.33
C ALA A 200 1.61 -23.13 -12.43
N SER A 201 0.76 -23.04 -13.46
CA SER A 201 0.82 -23.95 -14.63
C SER A 201 2.09 -23.70 -15.43
N LYS A 202 2.70 -24.82 -15.86
CA LYS A 202 3.85 -24.82 -16.80
C LYS A 202 3.43 -25.15 -18.24
N ASP A 203 2.13 -25.34 -18.50
CA ASP A 203 1.64 -25.47 -19.87
C ASP A 203 1.73 -24.11 -20.57
N THR A 204 2.50 -24.07 -21.66
CA THR A 204 2.71 -22.85 -22.44
C THR A 204 1.45 -22.33 -23.16
N LYS A 205 0.34 -23.02 -23.06
CA LYS A 205 -0.96 -22.57 -23.56
C LYS A 205 -1.75 -21.80 -22.52
N ASP A 206 -1.51 -22.04 -21.23
CA ASP A 206 -2.17 -21.34 -20.17
C ASP A 206 -1.68 -19.90 -20.09
N ARG A 207 -2.59 -18.96 -19.85
CA ARG A 207 -2.34 -17.52 -19.88
C ARG A 207 -2.75 -16.84 -18.59
N SER A 208 -2.01 -15.78 -18.27
CA SER A 208 -2.43 -14.78 -17.29
C SER A 208 -2.86 -13.48 -17.97
N ARG A 209 -3.77 -12.76 -17.35
CA ARG A 209 -4.26 -11.45 -17.80
C ARG A 209 -4.71 -10.59 -16.64
N ILE A 210 -4.72 -9.29 -16.83
CA ILE A 210 -5.25 -8.36 -15.84
C ILE A 210 -6.74 -8.19 -16.05
N LEU A 211 -7.51 -8.38 -14.98
CA LEU A 211 -8.95 -8.12 -14.94
C LEU A 211 -9.26 -6.85 -14.13
N PHE A 212 -10.40 -6.25 -14.46
CA PHE A 212 -10.98 -5.12 -13.74
C PHE A 212 -12.49 -5.30 -13.56
N SER A 213 -13.00 -4.81 -12.43
CA SER A 213 -14.44 -4.67 -12.16
C SER A 213 -14.69 -3.47 -11.24
N ILE A 214 -15.90 -2.92 -11.30
CA ILE A 214 -16.35 -1.82 -10.45
C ILE A 214 -17.71 -2.14 -9.83
N SER A 215 -17.88 -1.70 -8.58
CA SER A 215 -19.17 -1.63 -7.89
C SER A 215 -19.53 -0.16 -7.68
N ASP A 216 -20.77 0.21 -8.01
CA ASP A 216 -21.31 1.56 -7.81
C ASP A 216 -22.15 1.68 -6.52
N ASP A 217 -22.34 0.57 -5.81
CA ASP A 217 -23.26 0.45 -4.65
C ASP A 217 -22.58 0.00 -3.36
N GLY A 218 -21.25 0.15 -3.28
CA GLY A 218 -20.48 -0.19 -2.10
C GLY A 218 -20.30 -1.69 -1.92
N ALA A 219 -19.89 -2.37 -2.98
CA ALA A 219 -19.63 -3.79 -3.07
C ALA A 219 -20.86 -4.68 -2.77
N GLU A 220 -22.08 -4.20 -3.02
CA GLU A 220 -23.28 -5.06 -2.98
C GLU A 220 -23.42 -5.83 -4.31
N THR A 221 -23.18 -5.14 -5.44
CA THR A 221 -23.14 -5.73 -6.78
C THR A 221 -21.91 -5.23 -7.56
N TRP A 222 -21.50 -5.98 -8.57
CA TRP A 222 -20.32 -5.72 -9.37
C TRP A 222 -20.63 -5.71 -10.86
N SER A 223 -19.92 -4.90 -11.65
CA SER A 223 -19.91 -5.09 -13.09
C SER A 223 -19.30 -6.45 -13.44
N PRO A 224 -19.66 -7.06 -14.58
CA PRO A 224 -18.89 -8.21 -15.08
C PRO A 224 -17.40 -7.87 -15.18
N ALA A 225 -16.54 -8.84 -14.83
CA ALA A 225 -15.11 -8.69 -14.99
C ALA A 225 -14.72 -8.53 -16.46
N VAL A 226 -13.82 -7.61 -16.75
CA VAL A 226 -13.28 -7.38 -18.10
C VAL A 226 -11.77 -7.55 -18.11
N ALA A 227 -11.23 -8.28 -19.09
CA ALA A 227 -9.80 -8.32 -19.33
C ALA A 227 -9.36 -6.99 -19.94
N ILE A 228 -8.35 -6.36 -19.33
CA ILE A 228 -7.86 -5.04 -19.72
C ILE A 228 -6.47 -5.08 -20.34
N SER A 229 -5.64 -6.09 -20.02
CA SER A 229 -4.32 -6.22 -20.63
C SER A 229 -4.42 -6.66 -22.09
N ASP A 230 -3.77 -5.93 -23.01
CA ASP A 230 -3.65 -6.29 -24.44
C ASP A 230 -2.74 -7.51 -24.64
N LEU A 231 -1.78 -7.70 -23.73
CA LEU A 231 -0.85 -8.82 -23.74
C LEU A 231 -1.20 -9.81 -22.64
N GLU A 232 -1.08 -11.09 -22.96
CA GLU A 232 -1.25 -12.17 -22.01
C GLU A 232 0.11 -12.73 -21.59
N GLY A 233 0.27 -12.96 -20.28
CA GLY A 233 1.45 -13.57 -19.70
C GLY A 233 1.34 -15.10 -19.61
N ASP A 234 2.36 -15.71 -18.99
CA ASP A 234 2.29 -17.11 -18.56
C ASP A 234 1.63 -17.25 -17.18
N CYS A 235 1.58 -18.46 -16.64
CA CYS A 235 0.96 -18.74 -15.35
C CYS A 235 1.96 -19.17 -14.27
N ILE A 236 3.25 -18.80 -14.40
CA ILE A 236 4.32 -19.31 -13.52
C ILE A 236 4.51 -18.44 -12.27
N ASP A 237 3.86 -17.26 -12.21
CA ASP A 237 4.04 -16.23 -11.16
C ASP A 237 5.49 -15.69 -11.18
N GLY A 238 5.92 -15.22 -12.35
CA GLY A 238 7.26 -14.71 -12.61
C GLY A 238 7.25 -13.52 -13.58
N ASP A 239 8.42 -13.19 -14.16
CA ASP A 239 8.61 -12.00 -15.00
C ASP A 239 7.74 -11.96 -16.26
N LEU A 240 7.32 -13.11 -16.76
CA LEU A 240 6.43 -13.23 -17.92
C LEU A 240 4.97 -13.48 -17.55
N THR A 241 4.62 -13.32 -16.30
CA THR A 241 3.23 -13.29 -15.80
C THR A 241 2.77 -11.82 -15.70
N THR A 242 1.50 -11.53 -16.01
CA THR A 242 0.94 -10.20 -15.77
C THR A 242 0.59 -10.08 -14.30
N GLU A 243 1.24 -9.18 -13.54
CA GLU A 243 1.17 -9.16 -12.07
C GLU A 243 1.08 -7.76 -11.46
N GLY A 244 0.52 -7.68 -10.24
CA GLY A 244 0.55 -6.48 -9.41
C GLY A 244 -0.35 -5.36 -9.90
N ALA A 245 -1.56 -5.68 -10.34
CA ALA A 245 -2.51 -4.73 -10.91
C ALA A 245 -3.14 -3.82 -9.84
N LEU A 246 -2.79 -2.53 -9.81
CA LEU A 246 -3.37 -1.53 -8.91
C LEU A 246 -4.26 -0.54 -9.66
N PRO A 247 -5.54 -0.35 -9.23
CA PRO A 247 -6.43 0.62 -9.81
C PRO A 247 -6.37 1.96 -9.06
N ILE A 248 -6.51 3.08 -9.78
CA ILE A 248 -6.83 4.40 -9.21
C ILE A 248 -7.92 5.09 -10.04
N LYS A 249 -8.59 6.08 -9.45
CA LYS A 249 -9.51 6.98 -10.16
C LYS A 249 -9.10 8.43 -9.89
N THR A 250 -8.85 9.18 -10.94
CA THR A 250 -8.47 10.58 -10.86
C THR A 250 -9.70 11.51 -10.81
N ALA A 251 -9.48 12.77 -10.43
CA ALA A 251 -10.57 13.74 -10.23
C ALA A 251 -11.39 14.05 -11.48
N ASP A 252 -10.87 13.80 -12.69
CA ASP A 252 -11.58 13.91 -13.95
C ASP A 252 -12.48 12.69 -14.26
N GLY A 253 -12.49 11.69 -13.38
CA GLY A 253 -13.26 10.45 -13.49
C GLY A 253 -12.57 9.35 -14.29
N SER A 254 -11.38 9.59 -14.83
CA SER A 254 -10.59 8.55 -15.50
C SER A 254 -10.11 7.50 -14.52
N ILE A 255 -10.16 6.23 -14.93
CA ILE A 255 -9.65 5.10 -14.18
C ILE A 255 -8.34 4.64 -14.84
N TYR A 256 -7.35 4.37 -14.02
CA TYR A 256 -6.06 3.84 -14.45
C TYR A 256 -5.75 2.56 -13.70
N VAL A 257 -5.11 1.60 -14.36
CA VAL A 257 -4.57 0.40 -13.74
C VAL A 257 -3.12 0.24 -14.19
N SER A 258 -2.21 0.04 -13.23
CA SER A 258 -0.80 -0.26 -13.52
C SER A 258 -0.49 -1.71 -13.17
N TRP A 259 0.43 -2.34 -13.89
CA TRP A 259 0.92 -3.69 -13.59
C TRP A 259 2.33 -3.93 -14.14
N SER A 260 2.96 -5.00 -13.70
CA SER A 260 4.27 -5.48 -14.20
C SER A 260 4.09 -6.60 -15.20
N PHE A 261 4.86 -6.59 -16.28
CA PHE A 261 4.96 -7.66 -17.26
C PHE A 261 6.24 -7.51 -18.11
N ASP A 262 6.95 -8.60 -18.36
CA ASP A 262 8.13 -8.66 -19.26
C ASP A 262 9.15 -7.54 -18.97
N SER A 263 9.54 -7.40 -17.69
CA SER A 263 10.50 -6.38 -17.23
C SER A 263 10.09 -4.93 -17.57
N LYS A 264 8.81 -4.67 -17.62
CA LYS A 264 8.22 -3.35 -17.88
C LYS A 264 7.04 -3.09 -16.97
N ILE A 265 6.76 -1.82 -16.75
CA ILE A 265 5.55 -1.36 -16.07
C ILE A 265 4.59 -0.84 -17.12
N TYR A 266 3.40 -1.40 -17.12
CA TYR A 266 2.30 -1.03 -18.01
C TYR A 266 1.27 -0.18 -17.27
N LEU A 267 0.54 0.59 -18.04
CA LEU A 267 -0.61 1.39 -17.61
C LEU A 267 -1.68 1.33 -18.67
N ASP A 268 -2.91 1.07 -18.27
CA ASP A 268 -4.07 1.29 -19.14
C ASP A 268 -5.08 2.25 -18.51
N LYS A 269 -5.92 2.86 -19.33
CA LYS A 269 -6.84 3.94 -19.00
C LYS A 269 -8.24 3.64 -19.52
N SER A 270 -9.22 3.82 -18.65
CA SER A 270 -10.63 3.95 -19.02
C SER A 270 -11.16 5.37 -18.75
N SER A 271 -11.92 5.92 -19.70
CA SER A 271 -12.56 7.22 -19.56
C SER A 271 -14.09 7.13 -19.47
N ASP A 272 -14.65 5.93 -19.38
CA ASP A 272 -16.09 5.65 -19.40
C ASP A 272 -16.57 4.82 -18.22
N GLY A 273 -15.83 4.86 -17.11
CA GLY A 273 -16.15 4.14 -15.89
C GLY A 273 -15.80 2.63 -15.93
N GLY A 274 -14.72 2.27 -16.62
CA GLY A 274 -14.22 0.90 -16.68
C GLY A 274 -14.92 0.02 -17.72
N LYS A 275 -15.76 0.58 -18.59
CA LYS A 275 -16.50 -0.19 -19.62
C LYS A 275 -15.63 -0.53 -20.83
N THR A 276 -14.81 0.43 -21.25
CA THR A 276 -13.82 0.25 -22.32
C THR A 276 -12.46 0.75 -21.87
N TRP A 277 -11.43 0.14 -22.41
CA TRP A 277 -10.05 0.39 -22.03
C TRP A 277 -9.22 0.77 -23.24
N GLY A 278 -8.11 1.43 -23.03
CA GLY A 278 -7.21 1.92 -24.07
C GLY A 278 -6.32 0.86 -24.65
N VAL A 279 -5.19 1.31 -25.16
CA VAL A 279 -4.06 0.43 -25.53
C VAL A 279 -3.02 0.53 -24.43
N ASP A 280 -2.49 -0.60 -24.01
CA ASP A 280 -1.48 -0.69 -22.96
C ASP A 280 -0.28 0.20 -23.26
N LYS A 281 0.06 1.12 -22.35
CA LYS A 281 1.24 1.98 -22.44
C LYS A 281 2.35 1.43 -21.55
N VAL A 282 3.54 1.24 -22.10
CA VAL A 282 4.75 1.04 -21.31
C VAL A 282 5.19 2.38 -20.74
N ILE A 283 5.17 2.53 -19.41
CA ILE A 283 5.51 3.79 -18.73
C ILE A 283 6.91 3.79 -18.13
N ALA A 284 7.46 2.61 -17.84
CA ALA A 284 8.84 2.46 -17.38
C ALA A 284 9.38 1.07 -17.74
N THR A 285 10.71 0.96 -17.81
CA THR A 285 11.40 -0.34 -17.75
C THR A 285 11.62 -0.72 -16.28
N GLN A 286 11.61 -2.03 -16.02
CA GLN A 286 11.83 -2.63 -14.70
C GLN A 286 12.93 -3.70 -14.80
N PRO A 287 14.21 -3.31 -14.87
CA PRO A 287 15.31 -4.25 -14.92
C PRO A 287 15.36 -5.17 -13.69
N GLY A 288 15.46 -6.46 -13.90
CA GLY A 288 15.29 -7.50 -12.88
C GLY A 288 13.89 -8.13 -12.91
N GLY A 289 12.92 -7.49 -13.58
CA GLY A 289 11.56 -8.01 -13.77
C GLY A 289 10.66 -7.85 -12.55
N TRP A 290 9.56 -8.59 -12.56
CA TRP A 290 8.66 -8.73 -11.43
C TRP A 290 9.35 -9.46 -10.28
N THR A 291 10.01 -10.58 -10.56
CA THR A 291 10.67 -11.44 -9.57
C THR A 291 12.18 -11.26 -9.63
N PHE A 292 12.79 -10.89 -8.51
CA PHE A 292 14.25 -10.79 -8.39
C PHE A 292 14.75 -11.33 -7.04
N ASP A 293 16.02 -11.71 -7.01
CA ASP A 293 16.64 -12.26 -5.82
C ASP A 293 17.09 -11.16 -4.85
N VAL A 294 16.69 -11.32 -3.58
CA VAL A 294 17.25 -10.58 -2.44
C VAL A 294 17.73 -11.61 -1.41
N PRO A 295 18.99 -11.58 -0.96
CA PRO A 295 19.52 -12.59 -0.04
C PRO A 295 18.64 -12.80 1.19
N ALA A 296 18.39 -14.06 1.55
CA ALA A 296 17.54 -14.49 2.69
C ALA A 296 16.03 -14.15 2.57
N ILE A 297 15.56 -13.65 1.44
CA ILE A 297 14.14 -13.55 1.08
C ILE A 297 13.83 -14.68 0.11
N GLY A 298 12.80 -15.48 0.39
CA GLY A 298 12.44 -16.64 -0.45
C GLY A 298 11.79 -16.26 -1.77
N ARG A 299 11.10 -15.12 -1.81
CA ARG A 299 10.47 -14.51 -2.98
C ARG A 299 10.45 -13.00 -2.78
N CYS A 300 10.90 -12.24 -3.75
CA CYS A 300 10.84 -10.78 -3.75
C CYS A 300 10.33 -10.28 -5.08
N ASN A 301 9.53 -9.25 -5.06
CA ASN A 301 8.93 -8.67 -6.25
C ASN A 301 9.09 -7.14 -6.28
N GLY A 302 8.92 -6.58 -7.48
CA GLY A 302 8.96 -5.14 -7.75
C GLY A 302 7.59 -4.54 -8.04
N MET A 303 6.56 -4.92 -7.30
CA MET A 303 5.17 -4.46 -7.50
C MET A 303 5.08 -2.95 -7.77
N PRO A 304 4.45 -2.52 -8.88
CA PRO A 304 4.27 -1.11 -9.20
C PRO A 304 3.06 -0.53 -8.47
N ILE A 305 3.30 0.40 -7.57
CA ILE A 305 2.26 1.07 -6.78
C ILE A 305 1.94 2.42 -7.39
N ILE A 306 0.72 2.61 -7.88
CA ILE A 306 0.25 3.87 -8.46
C ILE A 306 -0.67 4.61 -7.48
N ASP A 307 -0.54 5.93 -7.43
CA ASP A 307 -1.45 6.82 -6.69
C ASP A 307 -1.43 8.22 -7.32
N SER A 308 -2.33 9.12 -6.87
CA SER A 308 -2.44 10.48 -7.40
C SER A 308 -2.66 11.53 -6.31
N ASP A 309 -2.13 12.72 -6.53
CA ASP A 309 -2.39 13.88 -5.66
C ASP A 309 -3.82 14.42 -5.88
N SER A 310 -4.73 14.03 -5.01
CA SER A 310 -6.10 14.55 -4.94
C SER A 310 -6.24 15.81 -4.07
N SER A 311 -5.15 16.29 -3.47
CA SER A 311 -5.14 17.47 -2.60
C SER A 311 -5.49 18.77 -3.36
N ASN A 312 -5.55 19.88 -2.63
CA ASN A 312 -5.64 21.22 -3.23
C ASN A 312 -4.26 21.91 -3.32
N GLY A 313 -3.18 21.12 -3.26
CA GLY A 313 -1.80 21.60 -3.35
C GLY A 313 -1.34 21.96 -4.77
N SER A 314 -0.05 22.32 -4.87
CA SER A 314 0.57 22.73 -6.16
C SER A 314 0.76 21.58 -7.15
N HIS A 315 0.66 20.34 -6.70
CA HIS A 315 0.85 19.14 -7.50
C HIS A 315 -0.45 18.37 -7.77
N LYS A 316 -1.61 18.99 -7.48
CA LYS A 316 -2.93 18.40 -7.71
C LYS A 316 -3.05 17.79 -9.09
N GLY A 317 -3.52 16.54 -9.14
CA GLY A 317 -3.71 15.77 -10.37
C GLY A 317 -2.44 15.10 -10.90
N THR A 318 -1.29 15.31 -10.25
CA THR A 318 -0.08 14.53 -10.58
C THR A 318 -0.28 13.08 -10.17
N MET A 319 -0.01 12.15 -11.08
CA MET A 319 0.05 10.73 -10.79
C MET A 319 1.49 10.32 -10.50
N TYR A 320 1.67 9.43 -9.56
CA TYR A 320 2.96 8.86 -9.17
C TYR A 320 2.90 7.35 -9.29
N ILE A 321 4.01 6.75 -9.70
CA ILE A 321 4.19 5.31 -9.65
C ILE A 321 5.52 4.98 -9.00
N ASN A 322 5.50 4.05 -8.05
CA ASN A 322 6.64 3.61 -7.27
C ASN A 322 6.84 2.10 -7.45
N TRP A 323 8.09 1.64 -7.52
CA TRP A 323 8.44 0.22 -7.62
C TRP A 323 9.86 -0.02 -7.13
N ALA A 324 10.24 -1.30 -6.99
CA ALA A 324 11.62 -1.71 -6.79
C ALA A 324 12.17 -2.38 -8.07
N ASP A 325 13.43 -2.13 -8.40
CA ASP A 325 14.11 -2.84 -9.48
C ASP A 325 15.65 -2.86 -9.32
N GLN A 326 16.31 -3.64 -10.18
CA GLN A 326 17.75 -3.89 -10.14
C GLN A 326 18.51 -3.19 -11.27
N ARG A 327 18.10 -1.99 -11.68
CA ARG A 327 18.77 -1.24 -12.76
C ARG A 327 20.22 -0.86 -12.45
N ASN A 328 20.58 -0.76 -11.17
CA ASN A 328 21.93 -0.49 -10.72
C ASN A 328 22.77 -1.75 -10.51
N GLY A 329 22.17 -2.93 -10.57
CA GLY A 329 22.82 -4.24 -10.45
C GLY A 329 22.02 -5.23 -9.62
N VAL A 330 22.31 -6.52 -9.79
CA VAL A 330 21.61 -7.60 -9.04
C VAL A 330 21.86 -7.57 -7.53
N GLU A 331 22.93 -6.92 -7.08
CA GLU A 331 23.26 -6.72 -5.67
C GLU A 331 22.84 -5.32 -5.17
N ASP A 332 22.10 -4.56 -6.01
CA ASP A 332 21.77 -3.15 -5.78
C ASP A 332 20.33 -2.88 -6.21
N THR A 333 19.38 -3.47 -5.47
CA THR A 333 17.95 -3.23 -5.66
C THR A 333 17.59 -1.90 -5.02
N ASP A 334 17.01 -0.98 -5.77
CA ASP A 334 16.60 0.34 -5.30
C ASP A 334 15.09 0.57 -5.47
N ILE A 335 14.59 1.59 -4.77
CA ILE A 335 13.23 2.09 -4.87
C ILE A 335 13.19 3.26 -5.84
N TRP A 336 12.28 3.20 -6.81
CA TRP A 336 12.13 4.16 -7.89
C TRP A 336 10.76 4.81 -7.87
N LEU A 337 10.70 6.03 -8.40
CA LEU A 337 9.45 6.76 -8.61
C LEU A 337 9.50 7.47 -9.95
N ALA A 338 8.41 7.36 -10.72
CA ALA A 338 8.13 8.21 -11.87
C ALA A 338 6.80 8.95 -11.66
N LYS A 339 6.60 10.06 -12.37
CA LYS A 339 5.38 10.86 -12.29
C LYS A 339 4.87 11.32 -13.64
N SER A 340 3.56 11.51 -13.71
CA SER A 340 2.87 12.14 -14.84
C SER A 340 2.09 13.36 -14.36
N THR A 341 2.21 14.47 -15.09
CA THR A 341 1.46 15.72 -14.85
C THR A 341 0.45 16.05 -15.95
N ASP A 342 0.26 15.10 -16.87
CA ASP A 342 -0.57 15.24 -18.08
C ASP A 342 -1.58 14.10 -18.26
N ASN A 343 -2.13 13.59 -17.16
CA ASN A 343 -3.12 12.51 -17.12
C ASN A 343 -2.62 11.21 -17.77
N GLY A 344 -1.36 10.83 -17.51
CA GLY A 344 -0.76 9.57 -17.96
C GLY A 344 -0.32 9.55 -19.43
N GLU A 345 -0.33 10.71 -20.13
CA GLU A 345 0.12 10.76 -21.51
C GLU A 345 1.63 10.63 -21.62
N SER A 346 2.38 11.25 -20.70
CA SER A 346 3.82 11.08 -20.56
C SER A 346 4.25 10.90 -19.11
N TRP A 347 5.40 10.26 -18.90
CA TRP A 347 5.99 9.99 -17.60
C TRP A 347 7.43 10.50 -17.54
N SER A 348 7.83 10.98 -16.39
CA SER A 348 9.21 11.39 -16.14
C SER A 348 10.17 10.21 -16.18
N ASP A 349 11.46 10.49 -16.39
CA ASP A 349 12.49 9.52 -16.07
C ASP A 349 12.37 9.12 -14.59
N PRO A 350 12.60 7.85 -14.23
CA PRO A 350 12.59 7.40 -12.84
C PRO A 350 13.68 8.08 -12.01
N ILE A 351 13.32 8.51 -10.81
CA ILE A 351 14.25 9.00 -9.80
C ILE A 351 14.38 7.97 -8.67
N ARG A 352 15.58 7.84 -8.11
CA ARG A 352 15.82 6.99 -6.95
C ARG A 352 15.26 7.65 -5.68
N VAL A 353 14.48 6.89 -4.91
CA VAL A 353 13.83 7.35 -3.68
C VAL A 353 14.76 7.20 -2.47
N ASN A 354 15.44 6.06 -2.37
CA ASN A 354 16.41 5.80 -1.31
C ASN A 354 17.71 6.62 -1.57
N ASP A 355 18.32 7.12 -0.51
CA ASP A 355 19.43 8.08 -0.55
C ASP A 355 20.77 7.50 -0.09
N ASP A 356 20.88 6.18 0.05
CA ASP A 356 22.09 5.47 0.46
C ASP A 356 23.14 5.36 -0.65
N ALA A 357 24.32 4.88 -0.28
CA ALA A 357 25.37 4.55 -1.25
C ALA A 357 24.99 3.27 -2.03
N PRO A 358 25.38 3.16 -3.32
CA PRO A 358 25.11 1.98 -4.13
C PRO A 358 25.66 0.67 -3.52
N GLY A 359 25.04 -0.46 -3.88
CA GLY A 359 25.48 -1.81 -3.52
C GLY A 359 24.75 -2.40 -2.32
N LYS A 360 23.54 -1.94 -2.03
CA LYS A 360 22.68 -2.48 -0.97
C LYS A 360 21.25 -2.64 -1.49
N HIS A 361 20.49 -3.55 -0.88
CA HIS A 361 19.12 -3.81 -1.29
C HIS A 361 18.10 -2.95 -0.51
N GLN A 362 17.17 -2.34 -1.26
CA GLN A 362 15.91 -1.79 -0.78
C GLN A 362 14.78 -2.50 -1.54
N PHE A 363 13.74 -2.97 -0.85
CA PHE A 363 12.72 -3.83 -1.46
C PHE A 363 11.38 -3.76 -0.74
N PHE A 364 10.33 -4.30 -1.36
CA PHE A 364 8.94 -4.28 -0.91
C PHE A 364 8.47 -2.89 -0.53
N SER A 365 8.58 -1.95 -1.47
CA SER A 365 8.07 -0.60 -1.29
C SER A 365 6.55 -0.56 -1.38
N TRP A 366 5.94 0.34 -0.62
CA TRP A 366 4.55 0.73 -0.76
C TRP A 366 4.39 2.22 -0.61
N MET A 367 3.57 2.82 -1.46
CA MET A 367 3.35 4.27 -1.53
C MET A 367 1.91 4.63 -1.21
N ASP A 368 1.73 5.77 -0.53
CA ASP A 368 0.45 6.47 -0.39
C ASP A 368 0.66 7.99 -0.52
N VAL A 369 -0.27 8.67 -1.16
CA VAL A 369 -0.29 10.12 -1.31
C VAL A 369 -1.40 10.70 -0.44
N ASP A 370 -1.03 11.43 0.61
CA ASP A 370 -2.02 12.02 1.53
C ASP A 370 -2.96 12.98 0.78
N PRO A 371 -4.27 12.67 0.71
CA PRO A 371 -5.24 13.45 -0.06
C PRO A 371 -5.44 14.87 0.47
N SER A 372 -4.99 15.17 1.68
CA SER A 372 -5.10 16.51 2.26
C SER A 372 -3.89 17.39 1.98
N THR A 373 -2.71 16.82 1.93
CA THR A 373 -1.44 17.55 1.81
C THR A 373 -0.76 17.42 0.44
N GLY A 374 -1.06 16.34 -0.32
CA GLY A 374 -0.36 15.95 -1.52
C GLY A 374 1.06 15.45 -1.26
N TYR A 375 1.41 15.17 -0.01
CA TYR A 375 2.71 14.62 0.33
C TYR A 375 2.75 13.13 0.02
N ILE A 376 3.89 12.68 -0.48
CA ILE A 376 4.13 11.29 -0.87
C ILE A 376 4.85 10.60 0.28
N TYR A 377 4.41 9.40 0.65
CA TYR A 377 5.03 8.56 1.66
C TYR A 377 5.28 7.17 1.09
N ILE A 378 6.49 6.65 1.30
CA ILE A 378 6.90 5.33 0.79
C ILE A 378 7.59 4.57 1.92
N VAL A 379 7.04 3.43 2.31
CA VAL A 379 7.65 2.48 3.23
C VAL A 379 8.41 1.41 2.45
N PHE A 380 9.57 0.97 2.93
CA PHE A 380 10.35 -0.11 2.32
C PHE A 380 11.33 -0.74 3.31
N TYR A 381 11.77 -1.97 3.01
CA TYR A 381 12.89 -2.60 3.70
C TYR A 381 14.22 -2.10 3.16
N ASP A 382 15.22 -2.01 4.05
CA ASP A 382 16.49 -1.38 3.72
C ASP A 382 17.67 -2.08 4.42
N ARG A 383 18.72 -2.33 3.68
CA ARG A 383 19.95 -2.97 4.16
C ARG A 383 21.18 -2.07 4.13
N ARG A 384 21.01 -0.76 3.95
CA ARG A 384 22.12 0.20 3.81
C ARG A 384 23.17 0.15 4.92
N ALA A 385 22.80 -0.28 6.12
CA ALA A 385 23.67 -0.29 7.29
C ALA A 385 24.40 -1.65 7.51
N TYR A 386 24.16 -2.67 6.66
CA TYR A 386 24.59 -4.04 6.91
C TYR A 386 25.31 -4.65 5.71
N ASP A 387 26.26 -5.55 6.01
CA ASP A 387 26.95 -6.38 5.01
C ASP A 387 26.40 -7.81 4.94
N ASP A 388 25.34 -8.08 5.69
CA ASP A 388 24.64 -9.37 5.75
C ASP A 388 23.12 -9.15 5.47
N ALA A 389 22.31 -10.16 5.79
CA ALA A 389 20.87 -10.10 5.57
C ALA A 389 20.09 -9.33 6.65
N GLN A 390 20.76 -8.65 7.58
CA GLN A 390 20.07 -7.76 8.50
C GLN A 390 19.33 -6.66 7.74
N THR A 391 18.10 -6.38 8.17
CA THR A 391 17.16 -5.55 7.45
C THR A 391 16.48 -4.58 8.42
N ASP A 392 16.49 -3.30 8.10
CA ASP A 392 15.71 -2.25 8.75
C ASP A 392 14.47 -1.92 7.91
N VAL A 393 13.60 -1.07 8.45
CA VAL A 393 12.49 -0.46 7.73
C VAL A 393 12.68 1.04 7.68
N TYR A 394 12.49 1.61 6.50
CA TYR A 394 12.60 3.04 6.25
C TYR A 394 11.27 3.59 5.74
N LEU A 395 11.05 4.87 6.04
CA LEU A 395 10.03 5.72 5.46
C LEU A 395 10.72 6.81 4.66
N ALA A 396 10.46 6.89 3.37
CA ALA A 396 10.80 8.05 2.57
C ALA A 396 9.57 8.94 2.41
N TYR A 397 9.74 10.26 2.44
CA TYR A 397 8.64 11.18 2.17
C TYR A 397 9.09 12.39 1.36
N SER A 398 8.19 12.88 0.51
CA SER A 398 8.36 14.06 -0.33
C SER A 398 7.25 15.07 -0.06
N LYS A 399 7.63 16.36 0.02
CA LYS A 399 6.71 17.50 0.18
C LYS A 399 6.66 18.40 -1.05
N ASP A 400 7.41 18.06 -2.09
CA ASP A 400 7.66 18.87 -3.28
C ASP A 400 7.24 18.17 -4.59
N GLY A 401 6.26 17.25 -4.50
CA GLY A 401 5.75 16.52 -5.65
C GLY A 401 6.75 15.52 -6.22
N GLY A 402 7.46 14.81 -5.35
CA GLY A 402 8.40 13.78 -5.72
C GLY A 402 9.67 14.31 -6.39
N GLN A 403 10.11 15.55 -6.11
CA GLN A 403 11.37 16.05 -6.61
C GLN A 403 12.53 15.64 -5.69
N THR A 404 12.30 15.67 -4.37
CA THR A 404 13.26 15.23 -3.36
C THR A 404 12.58 14.36 -2.32
N PHE A 405 13.34 13.44 -1.72
CA PHE A 405 12.90 12.58 -0.64
C PHE A 405 13.77 12.71 0.60
N ILE A 406 13.13 12.72 1.77
CA ILE A 406 13.80 12.58 3.05
C ILE A 406 13.58 11.13 3.50
N ASN A 407 14.69 10.42 3.76
CA ASN A 407 14.67 9.03 4.21
C ASN A 407 14.86 8.96 5.72
N GLN A 408 14.01 8.22 6.41
CA GLN A 408 14.04 8.07 7.85
C GLN A 408 13.91 6.60 8.25
N LYS A 409 14.86 6.09 9.04
CA LYS A 409 14.73 4.79 9.66
C LYS A 409 13.58 4.81 10.66
N ILE A 410 12.68 3.82 10.58
CA ILE A 410 11.49 3.71 11.43
C ILE A 410 11.46 2.42 12.25
N SER A 411 12.26 1.42 11.92
CA SER A 411 12.44 0.23 12.77
C SER A 411 13.32 0.54 13.99
N GLU A 412 12.92 0.08 15.16
CA GLU A 412 13.74 0.20 16.37
C GLU A 412 15.00 -0.66 16.31
N LYS A 413 14.86 -1.86 15.75
CA LYS A 413 15.92 -2.88 15.64
C LYS A 413 15.85 -3.54 14.28
N PRO A 414 17.00 -3.94 13.72
CA PRO A 414 17.01 -4.77 12.52
C PRO A 414 16.47 -6.17 12.83
N PHE A 415 16.03 -6.83 11.78
CA PHE A 415 15.71 -8.27 11.81
C PHE A 415 16.44 -8.98 10.67
N THR A 416 16.57 -10.30 10.79
CA THR A 416 17.19 -11.12 9.74
C THR A 416 16.14 -12.08 9.18
N PRO A 417 15.72 -11.92 7.92
CA PRO A 417 14.79 -12.84 7.28
C PRO A 417 15.37 -14.26 7.14
N ASN A 418 14.51 -15.20 6.78
CA ASN A 418 14.88 -16.60 6.57
C ASN A 418 14.13 -17.13 5.34
N THR A 419 14.86 -17.59 4.32
CA THR A 419 14.32 -18.12 3.07
C THR A 419 13.40 -19.33 3.25
N ASN A 420 13.45 -20.04 4.38
CA ASN A 420 12.56 -21.17 4.67
C ASN A 420 11.18 -20.73 5.20
N VAL A 421 10.95 -19.43 5.31
CA VAL A 421 9.72 -18.86 5.87
C VAL A 421 9.14 -17.91 4.85
N PHE A 422 7.87 -18.10 4.49
CA PHE A 422 7.17 -17.16 3.64
C PHE A 422 7.06 -15.81 4.34
N PHE A 423 7.69 -14.80 3.75
CA PHE A 423 7.81 -13.47 4.34
C PHE A 423 6.65 -12.54 3.96
N GLY A 424 5.90 -12.90 2.93
CA GLY A 424 4.90 -12.10 2.25
C GLY A 424 5.47 -11.41 1.02
N ASP A 425 4.60 -10.80 0.23
CA ASP A 425 4.92 -10.17 -1.04
C ASP A 425 4.89 -8.64 -0.99
N TYR A 426 4.36 -8.07 0.09
CA TYR A 426 4.17 -6.62 0.19
C TYR A 426 4.12 -6.13 1.64
N ASN A 427 4.33 -4.82 1.78
CA ASN A 427 3.98 -3.97 2.93
C ASN A 427 2.75 -3.13 2.56
N ASP A 428 2.29 -2.26 3.45
CA ASP A 428 1.29 -1.24 3.13
C ASP A 428 1.52 0.02 3.99
N ILE A 429 0.98 1.14 3.55
CA ILE A 429 1.01 2.41 4.26
C ILE A 429 -0.30 3.15 3.99
N SER A 430 -0.81 3.86 4.99
CA SER A 430 -1.94 4.76 4.83
C SER A 430 -1.61 6.14 5.40
N ALA A 431 -1.95 7.19 4.66
CA ALA A 431 -1.68 8.58 4.99
C ALA A 431 -2.95 9.44 4.84
N VAL A 432 -3.40 10.05 5.92
CA VAL A 432 -4.59 10.91 5.96
C VAL A 432 -4.36 12.08 6.90
N ASN A 433 -4.55 13.32 6.40
CA ASN A 433 -4.44 14.54 7.20
C ASN A 433 -3.09 14.70 7.93
N GLY A 434 -2.00 14.30 7.31
CA GLY A 434 -0.66 14.35 7.89
C GLY A 434 -0.40 13.26 8.94
N ILE A 435 -1.31 12.32 9.12
CA ILE A 435 -1.15 11.13 9.96
C ILE A 435 -0.76 9.97 9.05
N ILE A 436 0.36 9.32 9.34
CA ILE A 436 0.91 8.26 8.52
C ILE A 436 1.03 6.97 9.33
N ARG A 437 0.58 5.85 8.75
CA ARG A 437 0.59 4.52 9.36
C ARG A 437 1.19 3.51 8.37
N PRO A 438 2.51 3.41 8.28
CA PRO A 438 3.15 2.29 7.60
C PRO A 438 2.98 1.02 8.44
N VAL A 439 2.83 -0.10 7.77
CA VAL A 439 2.72 -1.42 8.38
C VAL A 439 3.61 -2.42 7.65
N TRP A 440 4.30 -3.27 8.41
CA TRP A 440 5.26 -4.22 7.86
C TRP A 440 5.36 -5.50 8.68
N THR A 441 5.92 -6.52 8.06
CA THR A 441 6.24 -7.81 8.67
C THR A 441 7.67 -7.84 9.16
N VAL A 442 7.89 -8.42 10.34
CA VAL A 442 9.21 -8.80 10.84
C VAL A 442 9.24 -10.31 11.04
N ALA A 443 10.11 -10.99 10.31
CA ALA A 443 10.33 -12.43 10.46
C ALA A 443 11.75 -12.67 10.99
N ASN A 444 11.88 -12.91 12.28
CA ASN A 444 13.15 -13.31 12.84
C ASN A 444 13.39 -14.81 12.61
N GLY A 445 14.47 -15.14 11.92
CA GLY A 445 15.03 -16.47 11.93
C GLY A 445 15.27 -16.87 13.39
N GLY A 446 14.65 -17.96 13.84
CA GLY A 446 14.79 -18.49 15.19
C GLY A 446 16.19 -19.02 15.47
#